data_c3a1826c105f4b4012b971296400668f
#
_entry.id   c3a1826c105f4b4012b971296400668f
#
_cell.length_a   1.000
_cell.length_b   1.000
_cell.length_c   1.000
_cell.angle_alpha   90.00
_cell.angle_beta   90.00
_cell.angle_gamma   90.00
#
_symmetry.space_group_name_H-M   'P 1'
#
loop_
_entity.id
_entity.type
_entity.pdbx_description
1 polymer ?
#
loop_
_entity_poly.entity_id
_entity_poly.type
_entity_poly.pdbx_seq_one_letter_code
_entity_poly.pdbx_strand_id
1 'polypeptide(L)'
;SRNPDAPFSTSTLQQTASSIFGFGASRTMQIAQRLFQGVEINGETTGLITYMRTDSTDLSKEAIDSYRKFIKDNFDPAYLPKEIRSFKSKKAKNAQEAHEGIRPTDVLRKPEEMKKYLDADGFKLYDLIWKRSLASQMNSAAFERTAISISSEDESLKLRANGSIQTFDGFLNIYSEFNKKSDDTDLDENEDDKDLPNIKLEDKIENVDPLSTQHFTLPPPRYSEATLVKKLEELGIGRPSTYASIISVLKMRNYVEVEKNRFIPEDRAILITGFLKGFFSKYVDYEFTAEMEESLDEITSGQIDWKEFLEKFWKNFSSNIGEVTDLRITNVLDHLNDSLKNHIFVEPDGKNITRCCPSCEGELSLKVSRFGAFVGCSNYPECKLSLIHIS
;
A
#
# COMPACT_ATOMS: atom_id res chain seq x y z
N SER A 1 17.27 -17.18 9.83
CA SER A 1 16.76 -17.56 8.50
C SER A 1 15.71 -16.56 8.03
N ARG A 2 15.61 -16.37 6.72
CA ARG A 2 14.58 -15.56 6.06
C ARG A 2 13.72 -16.48 5.20
N ASN A 3 12.42 -16.46 5.44
CA ASN A 3 11.47 -17.27 4.70
C ASN A 3 11.03 -16.59 3.39
N PRO A 4 10.72 -17.36 2.34
CA PRO A 4 10.07 -16.81 1.17
C PRO A 4 8.67 -16.31 1.52
N ASP A 5 8.26 -15.29 0.81
CA ASP A 5 6.89 -14.80 0.89
C ASP A 5 5.91 -15.70 0.14
N ALA A 6 4.61 -15.56 0.46
CA ALA A 6 3.53 -16.25 -0.24
C ALA A 6 3.46 -15.89 -1.74
N PRO A 7 2.83 -16.73 -2.58
CA PRO A 7 2.39 -16.32 -3.91
C PRO A 7 1.57 -15.02 -3.87
N PHE A 8 1.52 -14.30 -4.96
CA PHE A 8 0.82 -13.02 -4.98
C PHE A 8 -0.70 -13.17 -4.84
N SER A 9 -1.28 -12.32 -3.99
CA SER A 9 -2.64 -11.84 -4.12
C SER A 9 -2.68 -10.60 -5.02
N THR A 10 -3.87 -10.11 -5.36
CA THR A 10 -4.02 -8.86 -6.14
C THR A 10 -3.33 -7.68 -5.45
N SER A 11 -3.55 -7.52 -4.16
CA SER A 11 -2.98 -6.40 -3.40
C SER A 11 -1.46 -6.47 -3.33
N THR A 12 -0.89 -7.64 -3.03
CA THR A 12 0.57 -7.81 -2.93
C THR A 12 1.25 -7.69 -4.28
N LEU A 13 0.59 -8.11 -5.38
CA LEU A 13 1.09 -7.88 -6.73
C LEU A 13 1.14 -6.39 -7.08
N GLN A 14 0.06 -5.64 -6.79
CA GLN A 14 0.01 -4.20 -7.02
C GLN A 14 1.07 -3.47 -6.19
N GLN A 15 1.23 -3.81 -4.92
CA GLN A 15 2.23 -3.24 -4.03
C GLN A 15 3.65 -3.46 -4.58
N THR A 16 3.98 -4.71 -4.92
CA THR A 16 5.33 -5.08 -5.38
C THR A 16 5.64 -4.48 -6.75
N ALA A 17 4.70 -4.53 -7.70
CA ALA A 17 4.88 -3.93 -9.03
C ALA A 17 5.03 -2.41 -8.96
N SER A 18 4.33 -1.75 -8.05
CA SER A 18 4.47 -0.31 -7.81
C SER A 18 5.84 0.03 -7.21
N SER A 19 6.29 -0.71 -6.22
CA SER A 19 7.58 -0.47 -5.55
C SER A 19 8.78 -0.74 -6.44
N ILE A 20 8.74 -1.80 -7.26
CA ILE A 20 9.91 -2.24 -8.05
C ILE A 20 9.94 -1.58 -9.43
N PHE A 21 8.78 -1.48 -10.09
CA PHE A 21 8.69 -1.02 -11.48
C PHE A 21 8.05 0.36 -11.63
N GLY A 22 7.51 0.93 -10.55
CA GLY A 22 6.70 2.15 -10.62
C GLY A 22 5.37 1.96 -11.36
N PHE A 23 4.86 0.72 -11.44
CA PHE A 23 3.59 0.46 -12.09
C PHE A 23 2.44 0.82 -11.14
N GLY A 24 1.62 1.79 -11.53
CA GLY A 24 0.40 2.07 -10.77
C GLY A 24 -0.57 0.89 -10.78
N ALA A 25 -1.47 0.84 -9.80
CA ALA A 25 -2.41 -0.28 -9.62
C ALA A 25 -3.23 -0.60 -10.88
N SER A 26 -3.73 0.44 -11.57
CA SER A 26 -4.48 0.25 -12.82
C SER A 26 -3.63 -0.35 -13.94
N ARG A 27 -2.38 0.12 -14.10
CA ARG A 27 -1.45 -0.42 -15.11
C ARG A 27 -1.10 -1.88 -14.80
N THR A 28 -0.80 -2.20 -13.54
CA THR A 28 -0.52 -3.56 -13.09
C THR A 28 -1.67 -4.50 -13.46
N MET A 29 -2.92 -4.09 -13.16
CA MET A 29 -4.09 -4.92 -13.47
C MET A 29 -4.36 -5.06 -14.96
N GLN A 30 -4.10 -4.04 -15.78
CA GLN A 30 -4.21 -4.13 -17.25
C GLN A 30 -3.20 -5.14 -17.83
N ILE A 31 -1.95 -5.11 -17.34
CA ILE A 31 -0.93 -6.06 -17.78
C ILE A 31 -1.28 -7.47 -17.32
N ALA A 32 -1.65 -7.65 -16.06
CA ALA A 32 -2.06 -8.94 -15.51
C ALA A 32 -3.28 -9.53 -16.27
N GLN A 33 -4.26 -8.67 -16.63
CA GLN A 33 -5.42 -9.08 -17.43
C GLN A 33 -4.99 -9.62 -18.80
N ARG A 34 -4.05 -8.98 -19.49
CA ARG A 34 -3.51 -9.47 -20.77
C ARG A 34 -2.79 -10.82 -20.62
N LEU A 35 -1.98 -10.97 -19.57
CA LEU A 35 -1.28 -12.22 -19.27
C LEU A 35 -2.26 -13.36 -18.97
N PHE A 36 -3.36 -13.08 -18.30
CA PHE A 36 -4.43 -14.04 -18.00
C PHE A 36 -5.24 -14.42 -19.24
N GLN A 37 -5.69 -13.43 -20.02
CA GLN A 37 -6.47 -13.66 -21.24
C GLN A 37 -5.67 -14.42 -22.30
N GLY A 38 -4.36 -14.30 -22.25
CA GLY A 38 -3.44 -15.03 -23.09
C GLY A 38 -2.72 -14.16 -24.11
N VAL A 39 -1.58 -14.67 -24.51
CA VAL A 39 -0.75 -14.14 -25.59
C VAL A 39 -0.62 -15.21 -26.68
N GLU A 40 -0.36 -14.79 -27.91
CA GLU A 40 -0.19 -15.71 -29.01
C GLU A 40 1.21 -16.39 -28.90
N ILE A 41 1.21 -17.70 -28.72
CA ILE A 41 2.41 -18.53 -28.67
C ILE A 41 2.28 -19.60 -29.75
N ASN A 42 3.14 -19.52 -30.78
CA ASN A 42 3.16 -20.48 -31.89
C ASN A 42 1.79 -20.68 -32.60
N GLY A 43 0.97 -19.63 -32.68
CA GLY A 43 -0.34 -19.65 -33.32
C GLY A 43 -1.51 -20.02 -32.40
N GLU A 44 -1.26 -20.24 -31.11
CA GLU A 44 -2.30 -20.51 -30.11
C GLU A 44 -2.32 -19.44 -29.03
N THR A 45 -3.52 -18.97 -28.67
CA THR A 45 -3.70 -18.04 -27.53
C THR A 45 -3.57 -18.80 -26.23
N THR A 46 -2.55 -18.45 -25.43
CA THR A 46 -2.22 -19.15 -24.19
C THR A 46 -2.22 -18.20 -23.01
N GLY A 47 -3.05 -18.46 -22.00
CA GLY A 47 -3.01 -17.75 -20.72
C GLY A 47 -1.75 -18.10 -19.94
N LEU A 48 -0.99 -17.08 -19.52
CA LEU A 48 0.30 -17.28 -18.84
C LEU A 48 0.20 -17.29 -17.31
N ILE A 49 -0.83 -16.70 -16.74
CA ILE A 49 -1.04 -16.64 -15.29
C ILE A 49 -2.46 -17.10 -14.91
N THR A 50 -2.63 -17.47 -13.63
CA THR A 50 -3.95 -17.72 -13.04
C THR A 50 -4.76 -16.42 -12.93
N TYR A 51 -6.01 -16.50 -12.54
CA TYR A 51 -6.89 -15.34 -12.40
C TYR A 51 -6.30 -14.32 -11.43
N MET A 52 -6.15 -13.07 -11.88
CA MET A 52 -5.39 -12.03 -11.18
C MET A 52 -6.19 -11.23 -10.15
N ARG A 53 -7.50 -11.44 -10.03
CA ARG A 53 -8.34 -10.80 -9.01
C ARG A 53 -8.65 -11.81 -7.91
N THR A 54 -7.74 -11.97 -6.99
CA THR A 54 -7.82 -12.92 -5.87
C THR A 54 -7.17 -12.34 -4.62
N ASP A 55 -7.73 -12.63 -3.48
CA ASP A 55 -7.15 -12.42 -2.16
C ASP A 55 -6.45 -13.68 -1.62
N SER A 56 -6.59 -14.80 -2.32
CA SER A 56 -5.94 -16.05 -1.98
C SER A 56 -4.44 -16.01 -2.27
N THR A 57 -3.69 -16.71 -1.45
CA THR A 57 -2.26 -17.03 -1.62
C THR A 57 -2.01 -18.53 -1.72
N ASP A 58 -3.07 -19.34 -1.71
CA ASP A 58 -2.98 -20.79 -1.79
C ASP A 58 -2.65 -21.23 -3.21
N LEU A 59 -1.96 -22.35 -3.32
CA LEU A 59 -1.65 -23.02 -4.59
C LEU A 59 -2.35 -24.37 -4.64
N SER A 60 -2.79 -24.76 -5.84
CA SER A 60 -3.30 -26.12 -6.04
C SER A 60 -2.19 -27.16 -5.81
N LYS A 61 -2.60 -28.39 -5.49
CA LYS A 61 -1.66 -29.48 -5.28
C LYS A 61 -0.83 -29.76 -6.53
N GLU A 62 -1.46 -29.71 -7.70
CA GLU A 62 -0.81 -29.90 -9.00
C GLU A 62 0.28 -28.84 -9.25
N ALA A 63 0.00 -27.58 -8.89
CA ALA A 63 0.97 -26.50 -9.01
C ALA A 63 2.17 -26.73 -8.06
N ILE A 64 1.90 -27.09 -6.82
CA ILE A 64 2.95 -27.38 -5.83
C ILE A 64 3.82 -28.54 -6.30
N ASP A 65 3.23 -29.62 -6.78
CA ASP A 65 3.94 -30.80 -7.26
C ASP A 65 4.82 -30.43 -8.49
N SER A 66 4.30 -29.59 -9.40
CA SER A 66 5.05 -29.08 -10.55
C SER A 66 6.26 -28.24 -10.13
N TYR A 67 6.08 -27.32 -9.18
CA TYR A 67 7.19 -26.49 -8.67
C TYR A 67 8.24 -27.32 -7.97
N ARG A 68 7.83 -28.24 -7.12
CA ARG A 68 8.77 -29.13 -6.41
C ARG A 68 9.58 -29.99 -7.37
N LYS A 69 8.92 -30.50 -8.42
CA LYS A 69 9.60 -31.22 -9.51
C LYS A 69 10.59 -30.30 -10.23
N PHE A 70 10.17 -29.10 -10.61
CA PHE A 70 11.02 -28.11 -11.27
C PHE A 70 12.26 -27.77 -10.43
N ILE A 71 12.08 -27.51 -9.11
CA ILE A 71 13.20 -27.23 -8.19
C ILE A 71 14.15 -28.42 -8.12
N LYS A 72 13.61 -29.63 -7.99
CA LYS A 72 14.41 -30.85 -7.93
C LYS A 72 15.27 -31.08 -9.19
N ASP A 73 14.70 -30.76 -10.37
CA ASP A 73 15.33 -31.01 -11.66
C ASP A 73 16.33 -29.93 -12.07
N ASN A 74 16.23 -28.71 -11.52
CA ASN A 74 17.02 -27.56 -11.96
C ASN A 74 17.94 -26.95 -10.87
N PHE A 75 17.80 -27.35 -9.59
CA PHE A 75 18.57 -26.81 -8.46
C PHE A 75 19.19 -27.92 -7.62
N ASP A 76 20.17 -27.55 -6.80
CA ASP A 76 20.73 -28.47 -5.81
C ASP A 76 19.65 -28.95 -4.84
N PRO A 77 19.69 -30.19 -4.32
CA PRO A 77 18.74 -30.71 -3.34
C PRO A 77 18.54 -29.84 -2.10
N ALA A 78 19.53 -29.02 -1.73
CA ALA A 78 19.43 -28.07 -0.62
C ALA A 78 18.34 -27.00 -0.81
N TYR A 79 17.96 -26.68 -2.05
CA TYR A 79 16.94 -25.68 -2.35
C TYR A 79 15.51 -26.19 -2.17
N LEU A 80 15.29 -27.51 -2.12
CA LEU A 80 13.98 -28.11 -1.97
C LEU A 80 13.68 -28.39 -0.49
N PRO A 81 12.69 -27.73 0.14
CA PRO A 81 12.32 -28.01 1.51
C PRO A 81 11.74 -29.42 1.64
N LYS A 82 12.01 -30.10 2.77
CA LYS A 82 11.48 -31.43 3.07
C LYS A 82 9.95 -31.43 3.08
N GLU A 83 9.37 -30.43 3.71
CA GLU A 83 7.91 -30.24 3.83
C GLU A 83 7.38 -29.29 2.77
N ILE A 84 6.12 -29.48 2.38
CA ILE A 84 5.41 -28.57 1.50
C ILE A 84 5.13 -27.27 2.26
N ARG A 85 5.45 -26.13 1.63
CA ARG A 85 5.09 -24.83 2.18
C ARG A 85 3.64 -24.50 1.85
N SER A 86 2.86 -24.16 2.86
CA SER A 86 1.48 -23.72 2.75
C SER A 86 1.34 -22.33 3.33
N PHE A 87 0.65 -21.44 2.61
CA PHE A 87 0.44 -20.05 2.96
C PHE A 87 -1.05 -19.78 3.16
N LYS A 88 -1.66 -20.47 4.11
CA LYS A 88 -3.09 -20.29 4.37
C LYS A 88 -3.41 -18.86 4.77
N SER A 89 -4.29 -18.23 4.03
CA SER A 89 -4.85 -16.93 4.39
C SER A 89 -5.58 -17.02 5.72
N LYS A 90 -5.28 -16.12 6.67
CA LYS A 90 -5.98 -16.05 7.96
C LYS A 90 -7.48 -15.73 7.83
N LYS A 91 -7.91 -15.20 6.68
CA LYS A 91 -9.29 -14.78 6.37
C LYS A 91 -10.14 -15.84 5.66
N ALA A 92 -9.64 -17.05 5.46
CA ALA A 92 -10.33 -18.10 4.71
C ALA A 92 -11.62 -18.64 5.36
N LYS A 93 -12.23 -17.95 6.36
CA LYS A 93 -13.56 -18.33 6.87
C LYS A 93 -14.69 -18.01 5.89
N ASN A 94 -14.50 -17.02 5.00
CA ASN A 94 -15.49 -16.59 4.01
C ASN A 94 -14.87 -16.43 2.62
N ALA A 95 -13.89 -17.29 2.26
CA ALA A 95 -13.32 -17.27 0.92
C ALA A 95 -14.44 -17.50 -0.10
N GLN A 96 -14.84 -16.44 -0.77
CA GLN A 96 -15.98 -16.36 -1.66
C GLN A 96 -15.80 -17.19 -2.93
N GLU A 97 -14.55 -17.52 -3.26
CA GLU A 97 -14.21 -18.38 -4.38
C GLU A 97 -12.88 -19.09 -4.09
N ALA A 98 -12.81 -20.36 -4.46
CA ALA A 98 -11.61 -21.18 -4.40
C ALA A 98 -10.60 -20.78 -5.49
N HIS A 99 -10.30 -19.47 -5.61
CA HIS A 99 -9.24 -19.02 -6.50
C HIS A 99 -7.88 -19.28 -5.86
N GLU A 100 -6.96 -19.69 -6.69
CA GLU A 100 -5.55 -19.80 -6.30
C GLU A 100 -4.89 -18.41 -6.21
N GLY A 101 -3.73 -18.35 -5.58
CA GLY A 101 -2.81 -17.23 -5.70
C GLY A 101 -2.39 -17.00 -7.16
N ILE A 102 -1.93 -15.80 -7.45
CA ILE A 102 -1.48 -15.42 -8.80
C ILE A 102 -0.14 -16.13 -9.07
N ARG A 103 -0.14 -17.00 -10.06
CA ARG A 103 0.99 -17.84 -10.45
C ARG A 103 1.06 -18.07 -11.95
N PRO A 104 2.19 -18.51 -12.53
CA PRO A 104 2.21 -18.99 -13.89
C PRO A 104 1.32 -20.23 -14.04
N THR A 105 0.64 -20.35 -15.16
CA THR A 105 -0.18 -21.54 -15.50
C THR A 105 0.71 -22.78 -15.68
N ASP A 106 1.95 -22.57 -16.13
CA ASP A 106 2.94 -23.62 -16.35
C ASP A 106 4.35 -23.10 -15.97
N VAL A 107 4.95 -23.72 -14.96
CA VAL A 107 6.29 -23.36 -14.47
C VAL A 107 7.40 -23.61 -15.52
N LEU A 108 7.17 -24.50 -16.47
CA LEU A 108 8.13 -24.79 -17.53
C LEU A 108 8.26 -23.66 -18.54
N ARG A 109 7.30 -22.74 -18.63
CA ARG A 109 7.38 -21.52 -19.44
C ARG A 109 8.26 -20.49 -18.74
N LYS A 110 9.57 -20.67 -18.84
CA LYS A 110 10.54 -19.76 -18.21
C LYS A 110 10.40 -18.35 -18.77
N PRO A 111 10.60 -17.30 -17.94
CA PRO A 111 10.48 -15.90 -18.38
C PRO A 111 11.34 -15.58 -19.61
N GLU A 112 12.56 -16.08 -19.65
CA GLU A 112 13.50 -15.83 -20.75
C GLU A 112 12.95 -16.34 -22.10
N GLU A 113 12.24 -17.49 -22.09
CA GLU A 113 11.61 -18.06 -23.29
C GLU A 113 10.36 -17.30 -23.70
N MET A 114 9.65 -16.69 -22.73
CA MET A 114 8.44 -15.90 -22.95
C MET A 114 8.75 -14.48 -23.43
N LYS A 115 9.94 -13.98 -23.25
CA LYS A 115 10.37 -12.62 -23.60
C LYS A 115 10.05 -12.25 -25.05
N LYS A 116 10.13 -13.18 -25.97
CA LYS A 116 9.85 -12.95 -27.40
C LYS A 116 8.37 -12.78 -27.73
N TYR A 117 7.47 -13.17 -26.82
CA TYR A 117 6.01 -13.09 -27.00
C TYR A 117 5.39 -11.95 -26.18
N LEU A 118 6.17 -11.31 -25.31
CA LEU A 118 5.69 -10.29 -24.37
C LEU A 118 6.30 -8.92 -24.68
N ASP A 119 5.54 -7.87 -24.46
CA ASP A 119 6.10 -6.54 -24.37
C ASP A 119 6.97 -6.38 -23.11
N ALA A 120 7.70 -5.28 -23.00
CA ALA A 120 8.65 -5.06 -21.90
C ALA A 120 7.96 -5.09 -20.52
N ASP A 121 6.73 -4.54 -20.41
CA ASP A 121 5.98 -4.49 -19.16
C ASP A 121 5.39 -5.86 -18.84
N GLY A 122 4.83 -6.54 -19.84
CA GLY A 122 4.32 -7.90 -19.71
C GLY A 122 5.40 -8.87 -19.26
N PHE A 123 6.60 -8.75 -19.84
CA PHE A 123 7.76 -9.55 -19.43
C PHE A 123 8.14 -9.29 -17.96
N LYS A 124 8.27 -8.03 -17.54
CA LYS A 124 8.60 -7.67 -16.15
C LYS A 124 7.61 -8.26 -15.16
N LEU A 125 6.31 -8.11 -15.45
CA LEU A 125 5.27 -8.58 -14.54
C LEU A 125 5.20 -10.12 -14.53
N TYR A 126 5.36 -10.77 -15.67
CA TYR A 126 5.41 -12.24 -15.76
C TYR A 126 6.60 -12.82 -15.01
N ASP A 127 7.79 -12.24 -15.19
CA ASP A 127 9.03 -12.64 -14.51
C ASP A 127 8.88 -12.53 -12.99
N LEU A 128 8.33 -11.42 -12.52
CA LEU A 128 8.03 -11.19 -11.11
C LEU A 128 7.10 -12.27 -10.54
N ILE A 129 5.98 -12.55 -11.23
CA ILE A 129 4.99 -13.55 -10.81
C ILE A 129 5.60 -14.95 -10.81
N TRP A 130 6.35 -15.31 -11.87
CA TRP A 130 6.96 -16.61 -12.01
C TRP A 130 7.99 -16.88 -10.90
N LYS A 131 8.90 -15.92 -10.69
CA LYS A 131 9.95 -16.03 -9.67
C LYS A 131 9.36 -16.06 -8.26
N ARG A 132 8.34 -15.23 -7.97
CA ARG A 132 7.68 -15.23 -6.66
C ARG A 132 7.03 -16.58 -6.34
N SER A 133 6.29 -17.12 -7.31
CA SER A 133 5.58 -18.39 -7.14
C SER A 133 6.55 -19.56 -6.94
N LEU A 134 7.63 -19.63 -7.73
CA LEU A 134 8.66 -20.66 -7.58
C LEU A 134 9.39 -20.48 -6.24
N ALA A 135 9.82 -19.27 -5.90
CA ALA A 135 10.50 -18.93 -4.65
C ALA A 135 9.68 -19.36 -3.43
N SER A 136 8.35 -19.23 -3.49
CA SER A 136 7.45 -19.64 -2.40
C SER A 136 7.60 -21.10 -2.01
N GLN A 137 8.03 -21.97 -2.92
CA GLN A 137 8.23 -23.40 -2.69
C GLN A 137 9.69 -23.79 -2.47
N MET A 138 10.61 -22.81 -2.39
CA MET A 138 12.05 -23.04 -2.12
C MET A 138 12.39 -22.95 -0.64
N ASN A 139 13.56 -23.44 -0.27
CA ASN A 139 14.09 -23.30 1.08
C ASN A 139 14.38 -21.87 1.46
N SER A 140 14.30 -21.59 2.76
CA SER A 140 14.63 -20.30 3.36
C SER A 140 16.11 -19.96 3.14
N ALA A 141 16.41 -18.68 2.98
CA ALA A 141 17.76 -18.19 3.07
C ALA A 141 18.27 -18.22 4.52
N ALA A 142 19.53 -18.57 4.69
CA ALA A 142 20.18 -18.62 5.99
C ALA A 142 21.20 -17.50 6.13
N PHE A 143 21.23 -16.87 7.29
CA PHE A 143 22.16 -15.80 7.63
C PHE A 143 22.79 -16.09 8.99
N GLU A 144 24.07 -15.88 9.08
CA GLU A 144 24.80 -15.83 10.32
C GLU A 144 24.86 -14.37 10.80
N ARG A 145 24.35 -14.10 11.99
CA ARG A 145 24.33 -12.75 12.57
C ARG A 145 25.40 -12.66 13.64
N THR A 146 26.25 -11.67 13.51
CA THR A 146 27.29 -11.34 14.46
C THR A 146 26.97 -10.01 15.14
N ALA A 147 27.07 -9.99 16.45
CA ALA A 147 27.01 -8.77 17.23
C ALA A 147 28.34 -8.54 17.97
N ILE A 148 28.98 -7.41 17.69
CA ILE A 148 30.20 -7.00 18.37
C ILE A 148 29.80 -5.99 19.46
N SER A 149 30.15 -6.29 20.70
CA SER A 149 30.00 -5.37 21.82
C SER A 149 31.37 -4.85 22.22
N ILE A 150 31.54 -3.54 22.23
CA ILE A 150 32.77 -2.84 22.59
C ILE A 150 32.48 -2.06 23.89
N SER A 151 33.28 -2.24 24.89
CA SER A 151 33.19 -1.48 26.17
C SER A 151 34.49 -0.75 26.49
N SER A 152 34.37 0.39 27.13
CA SER A 152 35.53 1.07 27.76
C SER A 152 36.08 0.22 28.90
N GLU A 153 37.34 0.47 29.29
CA GLU A 153 37.99 -0.26 30.40
C GLU A 153 37.22 -0.10 31.72
N ASP A 154 36.56 1.03 31.93
CA ASP A 154 35.74 1.34 33.12
C ASP A 154 34.29 0.89 32.97
N GLU A 155 33.90 0.23 31.84
CA GLU A 155 32.55 -0.19 31.49
C GLU A 155 31.49 0.92 31.43
N SER A 156 31.90 2.18 31.48
CA SER A 156 30.98 3.33 31.45
C SER A 156 30.36 3.56 30.07
N LEU A 157 31.06 3.20 29.02
CA LEU A 157 30.61 3.31 27.62
C LEU A 157 30.47 1.92 26.97
N LYS A 158 29.35 1.71 26.30
CA LYS A 158 29.10 0.48 25.55
C LYS A 158 28.65 0.85 24.15
N LEU A 159 29.36 0.35 23.15
CA LEU A 159 29.00 0.44 21.75
C LEU A 159 28.60 -0.94 21.24
N ARG A 160 27.70 -0.99 20.29
CA ARG A 160 27.29 -2.24 19.65
C ARG A 160 27.24 -2.07 18.14
N ALA A 161 27.84 -3.01 17.42
CA ALA A 161 27.74 -3.15 15.99
C ALA A 161 27.10 -4.49 15.67
N ASN A 162 26.14 -4.51 14.73
CA ASN A 162 25.54 -5.73 14.22
C ASN A 162 25.92 -5.91 12.75
N GLY A 163 26.09 -7.14 12.32
CA GLY A 163 26.29 -7.48 10.92
C GLY A 163 25.71 -8.85 10.62
N SER A 164 25.46 -9.14 9.34
CA SER A 164 24.99 -10.44 8.91
C SER A 164 25.68 -10.91 7.64
N ILE A 165 26.00 -12.18 7.58
CA ILE A 165 26.61 -12.83 6.42
C ILE A 165 25.61 -13.89 5.92
N GLN A 166 25.29 -13.84 4.63
CA GLN A 166 24.45 -14.85 3.99
C GLN A 166 25.26 -16.14 3.83
N THR A 167 24.84 -17.22 4.51
CA THR A 167 25.49 -18.52 4.45
C THR A 167 24.82 -19.47 3.45
N PHE A 168 23.55 -19.24 3.15
CA PHE A 168 22.79 -19.96 2.11
C PHE A 168 21.74 -19.01 1.52
N ASP A 169 21.73 -18.90 0.20
CA ASP A 169 20.81 -17.98 -0.51
C ASP A 169 19.36 -18.47 -0.57
N GLY A 170 19.13 -19.79 -0.60
CA GLY A 170 17.79 -20.36 -0.64
C GLY A 170 16.94 -19.76 -1.77
N PHE A 171 15.72 -19.32 -1.43
CA PHE A 171 14.79 -18.68 -2.39
C PHE A 171 15.35 -17.38 -3.01
N LEU A 172 16.31 -16.72 -2.35
CA LEU A 172 16.95 -15.50 -2.86
C LEU A 172 17.76 -15.76 -4.13
N ASN A 173 18.14 -17.00 -4.40
CA ASN A 173 18.83 -17.39 -5.64
C ASN A 173 18.09 -16.88 -6.89
N ILE A 174 16.76 -16.95 -6.88
CA ILE A 174 15.91 -16.52 -8.01
C ILE A 174 15.15 -15.23 -7.75
N TYR A 175 15.02 -14.78 -6.48
CA TYR A 175 14.18 -13.65 -6.11
C TYR A 175 14.95 -12.46 -5.53
N SER A 176 16.28 -12.48 -5.49
CA SER A 176 17.10 -11.42 -4.88
C SER A 176 16.92 -10.05 -5.54
N GLU A 177 16.74 -9.98 -6.85
CA GLU A 177 16.57 -8.73 -7.58
C GLU A 177 15.28 -7.99 -7.23
N PHE A 178 14.23 -8.71 -6.82
CA PHE A 178 12.94 -8.16 -6.41
C PHE A 178 12.85 -7.93 -4.89
N ASN A 179 13.90 -8.30 -4.18
CA ASN A 179 13.97 -8.18 -2.74
C ASN A 179 14.69 -6.91 -2.28
N LYS A 180 15.04 -6.04 -3.20
CA LYS A 180 15.54 -4.72 -2.91
C LYS A 180 14.43 -3.96 -2.18
N LYS A 181 14.76 -3.37 -1.04
CA LYS A 181 13.84 -2.58 -0.21
C LYS A 181 13.10 -1.59 -1.11
N SER A 182 11.79 -1.53 -0.98
CA SER A 182 11.03 -0.41 -1.49
C SER A 182 11.53 0.86 -0.79
N ASP A 183 11.78 1.93 -1.55
CA ASP A 183 12.13 3.27 -1.01
C ASP A 183 11.09 3.81 0.00
N ASP A 184 10.02 3.06 0.23
CA ASP A 184 8.93 3.40 1.14
C ASP A 184 9.23 3.14 2.63
N THR A 185 10.33 2.48 2.95
CA THR A 185 10.75 2.25 4.34
C THR A 185 12.10 2.92 4.62
N ASP A 186 12.10 4.26 4.60
CA ASP A 186 13.23 5.09 5.09
C ASP A 186 13.53 4.87 6.59
N LEU A 187 12.83 3.96 7.27
CA LEU A 187 12.95 3.76 8.71
C LEU A 187 13.72 2.50 9.12
N ASP A 188 14.09 1.64 8.18
CA ASP A 188 14.93 0.48 8.47
C ASP A 188 16.03 0.32 7.39
N GLU A 189 17.01 1.22 7.40
CA GLU A 189 18.33 0.76 7.03
C GLU A 189 18.67 -0.34 8.04
N ASN A 190 18.56 -1.62 7.62
CA ASN A 190 19.06 -2.71 8.42
C ASN A 190 20.56 -2.45 8.58
N GLU A 191 20.93 -1.90 9.73
CA GLU A 191 22.32 -1.87 10.19
C GLU A 191 22.94 -3.27 10.15
N ASP A 192 22.11 -4.31 10.05
CA ASP A 192 22.47 -5.73 10.00
C ASP A 192 23.16 -6.19 8.68
N ASP A 193 23.11 -5.42 7.60
CA ASP A 193 23.74 -5.79 6.30
C ASP A 193 25.18 -5.24 6.14
N LYS A 194 25.81 -4.75 7.22
CA LYS A 194 27.18 -4.29 7.19
C LYS A 194 28.14 -5.47 7.39
N ASP A 195 29.13 -5.56 6.53
CA ASP A 195 30.29 -6.45 6.76
C ASP A 195 31.06 -5.96 7.98
N LEU A 196 31.03 -6.77 9.03
CA LEU A 196 31.82 -6.48 10.23
C LEU A 196 33.26 -6.97 10.03
N PRO A 197 34.27 -6.22 10.55
CA PRO A 197 35.64 -6.68 10.56
C PRO A 197 35.77 -7.96 11.41
N ASN A 198 36.72 -8.81 11.05
CA ASN A 198 36.99 -10.04 11.81
C ASN A 198 37.74 -9.69 13.10
N ILE A 199 36.99 -9.53 14.20
CA ILE A 199 37.47 -9.18 15.53
C ILE A 199 37.28 -10.39 16.44
N LYS A 200 38.28 -10.72 17.23
CA LYS A 200 38.23 -11.77 18.25
C LYS A 200 37.79 -11.21 19.59
N LEU A 201 37.31 -12.13 20.44
CA LEU A 201 36.98 -11.78 21.81
C LEU A 201 38.23 -11.23 22.52
N GLU A 202 38.09 -10.12 23.25
CA GLU A 202 39.15 -9.41 23.99
C GLU A 202 40.17 -8.67 23.12
N ASP A 203 39.97 -8.56 21.81
CA ASP A 203 40.83 -7.71 20.99
C ASP A 203 40.68 -6.25 21.46
N LYS A 204 41.82 -5.57 21.65
CA LYS A 204 41.84 -4.13 21.98
C LYS A 204 41.71 -3.32 20.70
N ILE A 205 40.78 -2.39 20.69
CA ILE A 205 40.60 -1.43 19.61
C ILE A 205 41.33 -0.14 20.01
N GLU A 206 42.43 0.14 19.31
CA GLU A 206 43.23 1.35 19.52
C GLU A 206 42.87 2.41 18.45
N ASN A 207 43.07 3.69 18.80
CA ASN A 207 42.86 4.85 17.91
C ASN A 207 41.43 4.96 17.37
N VAL A 208 40.45 4.89 18.29
CA VAL A 208 39.02 5.13 17.93
C VAL A 208 38.79 6.64 17.84
N ASP A 209 38.41 7.10 16.65
CA ASP A 209 38.00 8.49 16.44
C ASP A 209 36.46 8.50 16.37
N PRO A 210 35.76 8.78 17.50
CA PRO A 210 34.29 8.67 17.54
C PRO A 210 33.65 9.81 16.75
N LEU A 211 32.93 9.48 15.71
CA LEU A 211 32.10 10.42 14.96
C LEU A 211 30.66 10.38 15.52
N SER A 212 30.23 11.46 16.14
CA SER A 212 28.83 11.61 16.56
C SER A 212 28.03 12.38 15.51
N THR A 213 26.88 11.83 15.12
CA THR A 213 25.92 12.50 14.21
C THR A 213 24.58 12.64 14.90
N GLN A 214 23.97 13.82 14.76
CA GLN A 214 22.62 14.06 15.27
C GLN A 214 21.60 13.60 14.24
N HIS A 215 20.64 12.77 14.67
CA HIS A 215 19.52 12.32 13.86
C HIS A 215 18.21 12.75 14.51
N PHE A 216 17.23 13.08 13.69
CA PHE A 216 15.87 13.42 14.12
C PHE A 216 14.90 12.40 13.53
N THR A 217 13.87 12.03 14.30
CA THR A 217 12.76 11.25 13.80
C THR A 217 12.02 12.03 12.74
N LEU A 218 11.70 11.37 11.63
CA LEU A 218 10.89 11.94 10.57
C LEU A 218 9.40 11.61 10.80
N PRO A 219 8.48 12.47 10.35
CA PRO A 219 7.07 12.13 10.36
C PRO A 219 6.81 10.92 9.43
N PRO A 220 5.70 10.16 9.65
CA PRO A 220 5.33 9.10 8.73
C PRO A 220 5.25 9.62 7.28
N PRO A 221 5.79 8.89 6.31
CA PRO A 221 5.75 9.31 4.91
C PRO A 221 4.31 9.35 4.40
N ARG A 222 4.04 10.20 3.40
CA ARG A 222 2.76 10.18 2.70
C ARG A 222 2.58 8.89 1.95
N TYR A 223 1.33 8.48 1.73
CA TYR A 223 1.04 7.24 1.00
C TYR A 223 1.50 7.32 -0.45
N SER A 224 2.12 6.24 -0.92
CA SER A 224 2.22 5.89 -2.33
C SER A 224 1.03 5.02 -2.74
N GLU A 225 0.90 4.68 -4.04
CA GLU A 225 -0.14 3.71 -4.45
C GLU A 225 0.03 2.37 -3.72
N ALA A 226 1.27 1.88 -3.60
CA ALA A 226 1.59 0.64 -2.91
C ALA A 226 1.16 0.66 -1.44
N THR A 227 1.57 1.68 -0.70
CA THR A 227 1.28 1.78 0.73
C THR A 227 -0.19 2.09 1.01
N LEU A 228 -0.89 2.78 0.08
CA LEU A 228 -2.33 2.99 0.18
C LEU A 228 -3.10 1.69 -0.04
N VAL A 229 -2.76 0.89 -1.06
CA VAL A 229 -3.38 -0.43 -1.28
C VAL A 229 -3.17 -1.33 -0.06
N LYS A 230 -1.94 -1.36 0.48
CA LYS A 230 -1.64 -2.09 1.71
C LYS A 230 -2.54 -1.64 2.87
N LYS A 231 -2.69 -0.32 3.05
CA LYS A 231 -3.52 0.24 4.14
C LYS A 231 -5.00 -0.08 3.96
N LEU A 232 -5.53 -0.02 2.74
CA LEU A 232 -6.91 -0.41 2.42
C LEU A 232 -7.16 -1.89 2.76
N GLU A 233 -6.24 -2.78 2.38
CA GLU A 233 -6.30 -4.20 2.70
C GLU A 233 -6.27 -4.45 4.22
N GLU A 234 -5.35 -3.80 4.94
CA GLU A 234 -5.25 -3.90 6.41
C GLU A 234 -6.54 -3.48 7.11
N LEU A 235 -7.22 -2.46 6.59
CA LEU A 235 -8.48 -1.94 7.12
C LEU A 235 -9.71 -2.73 6.65
N GLY A 236 -9.57 -3.69 5.73
CA GLY A 236 -10.69 -4.42 5.13
C GLY A 236 -11.53 -3.58 4.17
N ILE A 237 -11.01 -2.44 3.70
CA ILE A 237 -11.68 -1.51 2.78
C ILE A 237 -11.31 -1.87 1.34
N GLY A 238 -12.32 -2.07 0.51
CA GLY A 238 -12.13 -2.51 -0.88
C GLY A 238 -11.86 -4.01 -1.00
N ARG A 239 -11.79 -4.46 -2.25
CA ARG A 239 -11.57 -5.85 -2.64
C ARG A 239 -10.59 -5.90 -3.83
N PRO A 240 -10.07 -7.06 -4.21
CA PRO A 240 -9.19 -7.20 -5.39
C PRO A 240 -9.70 -6.52 -6.67
N SER A 241 -11.02 -6.41 -6.82
CA SER A 241 -11.66 -5.76 -7.96
C SER A 241 -11.71 -4.22 -7.86
N THR A 242 -11.58 -3.63 -6.67
CA THR A 242 -11.86 -2.21 -6.43
C THR A 242 -10.65 -1.35 -6.09
N TYR A 243 -9.51 -1.92 -5.63
CA TYR A 243 -8.33 -1.12 -5.25
C TYR A 243 -7.87 -0.15 -6.34
N ALA A 244 -7.72 -0.64 -7.58
CA ALA A 244 -7.30 0.20 -8.69
C ALA A 244 -8.31 1.31 -9.03
N SER A 245 -9.61 1.03 -8.92
CA SER A 245 -10.66 2.02 -9.18
C SER A 245 -10.74 3.09 -8.09
N ILE A 246 -10.54 2.73 -6.82
CA ILE A 246 -10.47 3.70 -5.70
C ILE A 246 -9.37 4.72 -5.98
N ILE A 247 -8.14 4.25 -6.29
CA ILE A 247 -7.01 5.14 -6.61
C ILE A 247 -7.30 6.01 -7.83
N SER A 248 -7.88 5.44 -8.88
CA SER A 248 -8.24 6.17 -10.09
C SER A 248 -9.25 7.28 -9.82
N VAL A 249 -10.25 7.03 -8.96
CA VAL A 249 -11.25 8.03 -8.57
C VAL A 249 -10.63 9.18 -7.80
N LEU A 250 -9.71 8.91 -6.86
CA LEU A 250 -9.00 9.95 -6.10
C LEU A 250 -8.28 10.92 -7.04
N LYS A 251 -7.56 10.39 -8.05
CA LYS A 251 -6.84 11.20 -9.05
C LYS A 251 -7.80 11.93 -10.00
N MET A 252 -8.79 11.22 -10.55
CA MET A 252 -9.73 11.77 -11.52
C MET A 252 -10.56 12.94 -10.96
N ARG A 253 -10.89 12.88 -9.67
CA ARG A 253 -11.64 13.93 -8.99
C ARG A 253 -10.77 15.06 -8.45
N ASN A 254 -9.45 15.02 -8.69
CA ASN A 254 -8.48 15.95 -8.14
C ASN A 254 -8.59 16.06 -6.61
N TYR A 255 -8.73 14.90 -5.94
CA TYR A 255 -8.68 14.84 -4.49
C TYR A 255 -7.24 14.72 -3.99
N VAL A 256 -6.36 14.22 -4.84
CA VAL A 256 -4.93 14.07 -4.58
C VAL A 256 -4.13 14.47 -5.80
N GLU A 257 -3.01 15.13 -5.56
CA GLU A 257 -1.90 15.29 -6.50
C GLU A 257 -0.85 14.22 -6.24
N VAL A 258 -0.06 13.87 -7.25
CA VAL A 258 1.02 12.87 -7.13
C VAL A 258 2.36 13.56 -7.34
N GLU A 259 3.11 13.74 -6.26
CA GLU A 259 4.47 14.25 -6.30
C GLU A 259 5.45 13.17 -5.83
N LYS A 260 6.52 12.95 -6.61
CA LYS A 260 7.55 11.94 -6.28
C LYS A 260 6.97 10.59 -5.82
N ASN A 261 5.93 10.13 -6.54
CA ASN A 261 5.20 8.88 -6.25
C ASN A 261 4.45 8.89 -4.90
N ARG A 262 4.14 10.06 -4.33
CA ARG A 262 3.39 10.22 -3.08
C ARG A 262 2.11 11.01 -3.32
N PHE A 263 1.04 10.62 -2.63
CA PHE A 263 -0.23 11.34 -2.67
C PHE A 263 -0.20 12.55 -1.75
N ILE A 264 -0.50 13.71 -2.31
CA ILE A 264 -0.71 14.96 -1.57
C ILE A 264 -2.19 15.29 -1.65
N PRO A 265 -2.91 15.35 -0.51
CA PRO A 265 -4.31 15.75 -0.52
C PRO A 265 -4.46 17.20 -0.98
N GLU A 266 -5.40 17.42 -1.89
CA GLU A 266 -5.80 18.74 -2.38
C GLU A 266 -6.80 19.41 -1.42
N ASP A 267 -6.85 20.74 -1.44
CA ASP A 267 -7.77 21.51 -0.60
C ASP A 267 -9.23 21.11 -0.80
N ARG A 268 -9.61 20.76 -2.03
CA ARG A 268 -10.94 20.21 -2.35
C ARG A 268 -11.25 18.93 -1.54
N ALA A 269 -10.29 18.02 -1.43
CA ALA A 269 -10.47 16.80 -0.66
C ALA A 269 -10.61 17.08 0.83
N ILE A 270 -9.86 18.05 1.34
CA ILE A 270 -9.90 18.47 2.74
C ILE A 270 -11.28 19.05 3.07
N LEU A 271 -11.82 19.93 2.22
CA LEU A 271 -13.16 20.50 2.38
C LEU A 271 -14.25 19.42 2.35
N ILE A 272 -14.22 18.52 1.36
CA ILE A 272 -15.21 17.43 1.25
C ILE A 272 -15.12 16.50 2.45
N THR A 273 -13.90 16.15 2.88
CA THR A 273 -13.71 15.31 4.06
C THR A 273 -14.21 15.98 5.33
N GLY A 274 -13.96 17.29 5.48
CA GLY A 274 -14.49 18.08 6.60
C GLY A 274 -16.02 18.08 6.63
N PHE A 275 -16.66 18.29 5.48
CA PHE A 275 -18.12 18.22 5.34
C PHE A 275 -18.66 16.82 5.68
N LEU A 276 -18.08 15.78 5.10
CA LEU A 276 -18.54 14.41 5.32
C LEU A 276 -18.35 13.97 6.77
N LYS A 277 -17.24 14.33 7.41
CA LYS A 277 -17.02 14.06 8.85
C LYS A 277 -17.99 14.81 9.75
N GLY A 278 -18.38 16.02 9.36
CA GLY A 278 -19.33 16.82 10.14
C GLY A 278 -20.78 16.32 10.07
N PHE A 279 -21.21 15.86 8.90
CA PHE A 279 -22.62 15.58 8.64
C PHE A 279 -22.93 14.12 8.28
N PHE A 280 -21.93 13.35 7.89
CA PHE A 280 -22.05 11.95 7.48
C PHE A 280 -20.96 11.08 8.14
N SER A 281 -20.56 11.40 9.38
CA SER A 281 -19.44 10.77 10.07
C SER A 281 -19.48 9.24 10.00
N LYS A 282 -20.64 8.63 10.24
CA LYS A 282 -20.83 7.20 10.18
C LYS A 282 -20.44 6.58 8.83
N TYR A 283 -20.77 7.27 7.72
CA TYR A 283 -20.58 6.72 6.35
C TYR A 283 -19.15 6.91 5.81
N VAL A 284 -18.33 7.71 6.49
CA VAL A 284 -16.91 7.93 6.16
C VAL A 284 -15.98 7.30 7.17
N ASP A 285 -16.52 6.56 8.14
CA ASP A 285 -15.76 5.78 9.08
C ASP A 285 -15.17 4.54 8.41
N TYR A 286 -13.94 4.20 8.79
CA TYR A 286 -13.25 3.04 8.24
C TYR A 286 -13.93 1.73 8.65
N GLU A 287 -14.38 1.62 9.90
CA GLU A 287 -15.07 0.44 10.40
C GLU A 287 -16.38 0.21 9.66
N PHE A 288 -17.19 1.28 9.46
CA PHE A 288 -18.43 1.19 8.69
C PHE A 288 -18.21 0.66 7.27
N THR A 289 -17.16 1.15 6.59
CA THR A 289 -16.84 0.68 5.22
C THR A 289 -16.38 -0.77 5.22
N ALA A 290 -15.57 -1.17 6.20
CA ALA A 290 -15.11 -2.55 6.35
C ALA A 290 -16.28 -3.50 6.67
N GLU A 291 -17.19 -3.13 7.59
CA GLU A 291 -18.40 -3.90 7.93
C GLU A 291 -19.34 -4.03 6.73
N MET A 292 -19.46 -2.98 5.92
CA MET A 292 -20.24 -3.01 4.67
C MET A 292 -19.69 -4.03 3.69
N GLU A 293 -18.37 -4.04 3.47
CA GLU A 293 -17.69 -5.00 2.60
C GLU A 293 -17.85 -6.45 3.12
N GLU A 294 -17.75 -6.65 4.43
CA GLU A 294 -17.96 -7.96 5.06
C GLU A 294 -19.42 -8.43 4.90
N SER A 295 -20.38 -7.54 5.11
CA SER A 295 -21.79 -7.84 4.90
C SER A 295 -22.12 -8.22 3.45
N LEU A 296 -21.46 -7.60 2.47
CA LEU A 296 -21.58 -7.97 1.06
C LEU A 296 -21.01 -9.37 0.78
N ASP A 297 -19.91 -9.75 1.44
CA ASP A 297 -19.38 -11.10 1.36
C ASP A 297 -20.35 -12.13 1.98
N GLU A 298 -20.98 -11.79 3.13
CA GLU A 298 -21.99 -12.62 3.78
C GLU A 298 -23.25 -12.79 2.92
N ILE A 299 -23.69 -11.75 2.20
CA ILE A 299 -24.78 -11.85 1.22
C ILE A 299 -24.40 -12.83 0.10
N THR A 300 -23.18 -12.73 -0.42
CA THR A 300 -22.74 -13.61 -1.50
C THR A 300 -22.64 -15.07 -1.06
N SER A 301 -22.28 -15.32 0.19
CA SER A 301 -22.27 -16.67 0.79
C SER A 301 -23.67 -17.18 1.21
N GLY A 302 -24.71 -16.35 1.05
CA GLY A 302 -26.09 -16.69 1.41
C GLY A 302 -26.41 -16.66 2.91
N GLN A 303 -25.55 -16.04 3.72
CA GLN A 303 -25.75 -15.91 5.18
C GLN A 303 -26.72 -14.78 5.54
N ILE A 304 -26.78 -13.73 4.71
CA ILE A 304 -27.66 -12.57 4.88
C ILE A 304 -28.50 -12.38 3.62
N ASP A 305 -29.78 -12.05 3.81
CA ASP A 305 -30.66 -11.65 2.71
C ASP A 305 -30.34 -10.22 2.25
N TRP A 306 -30.07 -10.07 0.96
CA TRP A 306 -29.64 -8.80 0.37
C TRP A 306 -30.72 -7.71 0.45
N LYS A 307 -32.02 -8.08 0.41
CA LYS A 307 -33.13 -7.11 0.47
C LYS A 307 -33.26 -6.55 1.88
N GLU A 308 -33.19 -7.42 2.88
CA GLU A 308 -33.22 -7.01 4.29
C GLU A 308 -32.02 -6.09 4.62
N PHE A 309 -30.84 -6.42 4.14
CA PHE A 309 -29.65 -5.59 4.29
C PHE A 309 -29.82 -4.22 3.65
N LEU A 310 -30.27 -4.15 2.38
CA LEU A 310 -30.50 -2.89 1.67
C LEU A 310 -31.59 -2.04 2.31
N GLU A 311 -32.68 -2.65 2.78
CA GLU A 311 -33.78 -1.94 3.47
C GLU A 311 -33.28 -1.27 4.75
N LYS A 312 -32.52 -1.99 5.56
CA LYS A 312 -31.91 -1.46 6.78
C LYS A 312 -30.93 -0.32 6.48
N PHE A 313 -30.06 -0.50 5.50
CA PHE A 313 -29.13 0.53 5.07
C PHE A 313 -29.86 1.78 4.60
N TRP A 314 -30.82 1.61 3.67
CA TRP A 314 -31.57 2.71 3.08
C TRP A 314 -32.37 3.51 4.11
N LYS A 315 -33.02 2.84 5.06
CA LYS A 315 -33.76 3.49 6.14
C LYS A 315 -32.88 4.45 6.94
N ASN A 316 -31.70 3.97 7.35
CA ASN A 316 -30.76 4.78 8.12
C ASN A 316 -30.18 5.93 7.30
N PHE A 317 -29.80 5.65 6.06
CA PHE A 317 -29.22 6.64 5.14
C PHE A 317 -30.21 7.74 4.78
N SER A 318 -31.47 7.38 4.47
CA SER A 318 -32.54 8.33 4.16
C SER A 318 -32.87 9.24 5.35
N SER A 319 -32.88 8.69 6.57
CA SER A 319 -33.08 9.50 7.80
C SER A 319 -31.97 10.55 7.93
N ASN A 320 -30.72 10.16 7.74
CA ASN A 320 -29.59 11.09 7.84
C ASN A 320 -29.60 12.15 6.73
N ILE A 321 -29.98 11.78 5.48
CA ILE A 321 -30.19 12.76 4.41
C ILE A 321 -31.28 13.78 4.82
N GLY A 322 -32.38 13.32 5.42
CA GLY A 322 -33.46 14.22 5.91
C GLY A 322 -32.92 15.26 6.88
N GLU A 323 -32.13 14.86 7.87
CA GLU A 323 -31.51 15.76 8.83
C GLU A 323 -30.60 16.83 8.19
N VAL A 324 -29.84 16.41 7.14
CA VAL A 324 -28.92 17.33 6.44
C VAL A 324 -29.64 18.25 5.47
N THR A 325 -30.78 17.84 4.89
CA THR A 325 -31.54 18.62 3.91
C THR A 325 -32.07 19.92 4.52
N ASP A 326 -32.36 19.91 5.81
CA ASP A 326 -32.91 21.09 6.55
C ASP A 326 -31.80 22.08 7.00
N LEU A 327 -30.52 21.71 6.81
CA LEU A 327 -29.40 22.58 7.17
C LEU A 327 -29.28 23.77 6.21
N ARG A 328 -29.08 24.95 6.76
CA ARG A 328 -28.74 26.14 5.98
C ARG A 328 -27.25 26.06 5.56
N ILE A 329 -26.94 26.56 4.38
CA ILE A 329 -25.54 26.65 3.88
C ILE A 329 -24.65 27.38 4.90
N THR A 330 -25.16 28.37 5.61
CA THR A 330 -24.45 29.09 6.68
C THR A 330 -23.97 28.16 7.78
N ASN A 331 -24.82 27.25 8.25
CA ASN A 331 -24.46 26.30 9.32
C ASN A 331 -23.33 25.34 8.85
N VAL A 332 -23.39 24.93 7.59
CA VAL A 332 -22.32 24.09 6.99
C VAL A 332 -21.01 24.85 6.90
N LEU A 333 -21.05 26.11 6.45
CA LEU A 333 -19.85 26.96 6.34
C LEU A 333 -19.26 27.27 7.73
N ASP A 334 -20.09 27.54 8.74
CA ASP A 334 -19.64 27.78 10.10
C ASP A 334 -18.92 26.54 10.66
N HIS A 335 -19.50 25.35 10.46
CA HIS A 335 -18.87 24.10 10.87
C HIS A 335 -17.50 23.89 10.16
N LEU A 336 -17.43 24.14 8.85
CA LEU A 336 -16.18 24.01 8.09
C LEU A 336 -15.15 25.05 8.53
N ASN A 337 -15.56 26.29 8.79
CA ASN A 337 -14.68 27.33 9.33
C ASN A 337 -14.05 26.94 10.66
N ASP A 338 -14.80 26.31 11.54
CA ASP A 338 -14.32 25.89 12.86
C ASP A 338 -13.45 24.64 12.79
N SER A 339 -13.88 23.65 11.99
CA SER A 339 -13.16 22.37 11.90
C SER A 339 -11.86 22.48 11.11
N LEU A 340 -11.80 23.35 10.09
CA LEU A 340 -10.67 23.51 9.19
C LEU A 340 -9.82 24.76 9.44
N LYS A 341 -10.08 25.51 10.53
CA LYS A 341 -9.37 26.76 10.85
C LYS A 341 -7.85 26.60 10.85
N ASN A 342 -7.34 25.50 11.40
CA ASN A 342 -5.90 25.21 11.48
C ASN A 342 -5.29 24.79 10.14
N HIS A 343 -6.09 24.59 9.09
CA HIS A 343 -5.65 24.31 7.74
C HIS A 343 -5.77 25.54 6.83
N ILE A 344 -6.89 26.24 6.92
CA ILE A 344 -7.20 27.38 6.03
C ILE A 344 -6.45 28.65 6.46
N PHE A 345 -6.26 28.85 7.77
CA PHE A 345 -5.72 30.08 8.36
C PHE A 345 -4.36 29.83 9.03
N VAL A 346 -3.42 29.27 8.27
CA VAL A 346 -2.06 28.99 8.73
C VAL A 346 -1.06 29.60 7.75
N GLU A 347 -0.05 30.29 8.25
CA GLU A 347 1.07 30.76 7.44
C GLU A 347 1.98 29.58 7.01
N PRO A 348 2.78 29.76 5.94
CA PRO A 348 3.72 28.72 5.50
C PRO A 348 4.73 28.29 6.58
N ASP A 349 4.97 29.12 7.59
CA ASP A 349 5.82 28.85 8.74
C ASP A 349 5.09 28.13 9.89
N GLY A 350 3.82 27.76 9.71
CA GLY A 350 2.99 27.04 10.66
C GLY A 350 2.34 27.91 11.75
N LYS A 351 2.48 29.24 11.68
CA LYS A 351 1.79 30.15 12.60
C LYS A 351 0.36 30.39 12.16
N ASN A 352 -0.55 30.53 13.13
CA ASN A 352 -1.94 30.88 12.84
C ASN A 352 -2.04 32.28 12.29
N ILE A 353 -2.65 32.44 11.13
CA ILE A 353 -2.97 33.76 10.55
C ILE A 353 -4.11 34.39 11.39
N THR A 354 -3.94 35.65 11.73
CA THR A 354 -5.04 36.43 12.31
C THR A 354 -6.16 36.53 11.28
N ARG A 355 -7.38 36.09 11.63
CA ARG A 355 -8.55 36.15 10.77
C ARG A 355 -9.06 37.56 10.51
N CYS A 356 -8.21 38.57 10.68
CA CYS A 356 -8.56 39.96 10.47
C CYS A 356 -8.38 40.35 9.00
N CYS A 357 -9.39 40.95 8.42
CA CYS A 357 -9.35 41.43 7.05
C CYS A 357 -8.39 42.62 6.95
N PRO A 358 -7.35 42.58 6.11
CA PRO A 358 -6.40 43.67 5.97
C PRO A 358 -6.99 44.97 5.40
N SER A 359 -8.22 44.92 4.84
CA SER A 359 -8.87 46.08 4.21
C SER A 359 -9.89 46.76 5.12
N CYS A 360 -10.51 46.09 6.08
CA CYS A 360 -11.60 46.68 6.88
C CYS A 360 -11.69 46.11 8.30
N GLU A 361 -10.72 45.35 8.73
CA GLU A 361 -10.66 44.71 10.07
C GLU A 361 -11.82 43.70 10.36
N GLY A 362 -12.70 43.42 9.38
CA GLY A 362 -13.70 42.38 9.47
C GLY A 362 -13.08 40.96 9.53
N GLU A 363 -13.87 39.96 9.89
CA GLU A 363 -13.38 38.59 9.98
C GLU A 363 -13.27 37.92 8.58
N LEU A 364 -12.18 37.21 8.34
CA LEU A 364 -12.03 36.34 7.18
C LEU A 364 -12.66 34.98 7.42
N SER A 365 -13.44 34.48 6.47
CA SER A 365 -14.13 33.21 6.58
C SER A 365 -14.24 32.50 5.23
N LEU A 366 -14.42 31.19 5.28
CA LEU A 366 -14.72 30.37 4.11
C LEU A 366 -16.10 30.77 3.56
N LYS A 367 -16.15 31.01 2.26
CA LYS A 367 -17.34 31.33 1.49
C LYS A 367 -17.46 30.37 0.31
N VAL A 368 -18.64 30.23 -0.24
CA VAL A 368 -18.89 29.42 -1.43
C VAL A 368 -19.52 30.27 -2.53
N SER A 369 -19.04 30.10 -3.74
CA SER A 369 -19.60 30.70 -4.95
C SER A 369 -19.87 29.62 -6.01
N ARG A 370 -20.46 30.02 -7.14
CA ARG A 370 -20.63 29.12 -8.30
C ARG A 370 -19.29 28.59 -8.89
N PHE A 371 -18.19 29.22 -8.53
CA PHE A 371 -16.85 28.86 -9.02
C PHE A 371 -16.04 28.04 -8.01
N GLY A 372 -16.60 27.73 -6.84
CA GLY A 372 -15.93 26.99 -5.79
C GLY A 372 -15.89 27.73 -4.46
N ALA A 373 -15.14 27.18 -3.52
CA ALA A 373 -14.91 27.77 -2.22
C ALA A 373 -13.77 28.81 -2.27
N PHE A 374 -13.86 29.82 -1.41
CA PHE A 374 -12.85 30.88 -1.30
C PHE A 374 -12.88 31.49 0.10
N VAL A 375 -11.78 32.14 0.50
CA VAL A 375 -11.73 32.91 1.73
C VAL A 375 -12.09 34.36 1.41
N GLY A 376 -13.12 34.88 2.08
CA GLY A 376 -13.61 36.25 1.87
C GLY A 376 -13.92 36.96 3.18
N CYS A 377 -14.04 38.30 3.10
CA CYS A 377 -14.38 39.13 4.26
C CYS A 377 -15.84 38.97 4.67
N SER A 378 -16.11 38.98 6.00
CA SER A 378 -17.47 38.96 6.57
C SER A 378 -18.28 40.20 6.23
N ASN A 379 -17.62 41.34 5.99
CA ASN A 379 -18.27 42.64 5.69
C ASN A 379 -18.63 42.79 4.20
N TYR A 380 -18.81 41.69 3.47
CA TYR A 380 -19.36 41.77 2.11
C TYR A 380 -20.83 42.20 2.18
N PRO A 381 -21.32 43.15 1.35
CA PRO A 381 -20.70 43.67 0.11
C PRO A 381 -19.85 44.94 0.28
N GLU A 382 -19.74 45.53 1.46
CA GLU A 382 -18.95 46.74 1.72
C GLU A 382 -17.46 46.51 1.48
N CYS A 383 -16.97 45.39 1.97
CA CYS A 383 -15.61 44.91 1.70
C CYS A 383 -15.64 43.72 0.75
N LYS A 384 -15.00 43.90 -0.43
CA LYS A 384 -14.95 42.87 -1.50
C LYS A 384 -13.66 42.04 -1.48
N LEU A 385 -12.93 42.03 -0.36
CA LEU A 385 -11.71 41.24 -0.27
C LEU A 385 -12.02 39.76 -0.43
N SER A 386 -11.34 39.13 -1.37
CA SER A 386 -11.33 37.70 -1.61
C SER A 386 -9.89 37.24 -1.77
N LEU A 387 -9.49 36.23 -1.03
CA LEU A 387 -8.14 35.72 -1.03
C LEU A 387 -8.12 34.33 -1.69
N ILE A 388 -8.00 33.28 -1.12
CA ILE A 388 -7.78 31.95 -1.67
C ILE A 388 -9.03 31.44 -2.40
N HIS A 389 -8.89 31.01 -3.66
CA HIS A 389 -9.94 30.33 -4.40
C HIS A 389 -9.59 28.83 -4.48
N ILE A 390 -10.52 28.00 -3.98
CA ILE A 390 -10.42 26.55 -3.98
C ILE A 390 -11.34 26.03 -5.09
N SER A 391 -10.75 25.64 -6.21
CA SER A 391 -11.47 25.21 -7.43
C SER A 391 -11.69 23.68 -7.49
#